data_946543cb0b4df25ee6db107be64a8ed6
#
_entry.id   946543cb0b4df25ee6db107be64a8ed6
#
_cell.length_a   1.000
_cell.length_b   1.000
_cell.length_c   1.000
_cell.angle_alpha   90.00
_cell.angle_beta   90.00
_cell.angle_gamma   90.00
#
_symmetry.space_group_name_H-M   'P 1'
#
loop_
_entity.id
_entity.type
_entity.pdbx_description
1 polymer ?
#
loop_
_entity_poly.entity_id
_entity_poly.type
_entity_poly.pdbx_seq_one_letter_code
_entity_poly.pdbx_strand_id
1 'polypeptide(L)'
;MTPRATGAHHPWLPARRPGGKPSFAPRFRVLVHYQLDTRWHELRVRVGTKSVQQFWDHVALEPGRPARINSTSVLRGKRAKPVATGFSRSIHYEVSGAARVDYQFNPRWVGTRKGDTYGVVVIVDIRLGSH
;
A
#
# COMPACT_ATOMS: atom_id res chain seq x y z
N MET A 1 -23.33 10.37 3.10
CA MET A 1 -22.80 10.35 2.49
C MET A 1 -22.31 10.46 2.13
N THR A 2 -22.12 10.44 2.35
CA THR A 2 -21.50 10.46 1.79
C THR A 2 -20.96 10.61 1.28
N PRO A 3 -20.83 10.64 1.48
CA PRO A 3 -20.10 10.72 1.01
C PRO A 3 -19.55 10.86 0.57
N ARG A 4 -19.40 10.98 0.99
CA ARG A 4 -18.82 11.09 0.44
C ARG A 4 -18.05 10.97 0.29
N ALA A 5 -18.28 11.34 1.01
CA ALA A 5 -17.16 11.19 0.27
C ALA A 5 -16.84 10.04 0.02
N THR A 6 -17.45 9.76 0.04
CA THR A 6 -16.91 8.85 -0.08
C THR A 6 -16.62 8.18 -1.18
N GLY A 7 -16.76 7.12 -1.35
CA GLY A 7 -16.32 6.15 -2.25
C GLY A 7 -15.93 6.60 -3.61
N ALA A 8 -16.81 7.17 -4.33
CA ALA A 8 -16.51 7.59 -5.70
C ALA A 8 -15.38 8.60 -5.82
N HIS A 9 -15.21 9.42 -4.80
CA HIS A 9 -14.16 10.42 -4.79
C HIS A 9 -12.84 9.87 -4.25
N HIS A 10 -12.93 8.71 -3.60
CA HIS A 10 -11.79 8.11 -2.95
C HIS A 10 -11.69 6.66 -3.36
N PRO A 11 -10.96 6.39 -4.45
CA PRO A 11 -10.79 5.00 -4.89
C PRO A 11 -9.95 4.19 -3.92
N TRP A 12 -9.53 4.78 -2.80
CA TRP A 12 -8.61 4.16 -1.87
C TRP A 12 -9.33 3.75 -0.59
N LEU A 13 -9.16 2.49 -0.21
CA LEU A 13 -9.72 1.94 1.03
C LEU A 13 -8.57 1.64 2.00
N PRO A 14 -8.83 1.65 3.31
CA PRO A 14 -7.81 1.22 4.25
C PRO A 14 -7.38 -0.22 3.98
N ALA A 15 -6.08 -0.43 3.86
CA ALA A 15 -5.52 -1.78 3.79
C ALA A 15 -5.19 -2.18 5.22
N ARG A 16 -6.04 -3.00 5.81
CA ARG A 16 -5.90 -3.38 7.21
C ARG A 16 -4.73 -4.32 7.42
N ARG A 17 -3.98 -4.08 8.49
CA ARG A 17 -2.91 -4.97 8.87
C ARG A 17 -3.49 -6.32 9.31
N PRO A 18 -3.11 -7.42 8.68
CA PRO A 18 -3.59 -8.72 9.14
C PRO A 18 -3.00 -9.05 10.51
N GLY A 19 -3.80 -9.71 11.35
CA GLY A 19 -3.36 -10.11 12.68
C GLY A 19 -3.47 -9.03 13.74
N GLY A 20 -4.06 -7.86 13.42
CA GLY A 20 -4.33 -6.83 14.40
C GLY A 20 -3.41 -5.62 14.32
N LYS A 21 -3.51 -4.77 15.31
CA LYS A 21 -2.78 -3.49 15.33
C LYS A 21 -1.28 -3.72 15.48
N PRO A 22 -0.45 -2.86 14.86
CA PRO A 22 1.00 -2.95 15.04
C PRO A 22 1.39 -2.51 16.46
N SER A 23 2.59 -2.94 16.87
CA SER A 23 3.14 -2.55 18.16
C SER A 23 3.82 -1.19 18.14
N PHE A 24 3.85 -0.54 17.00
CA PHE A 24 4.47 0.77 16.79
C PHE A 24 3.43 1.74 16.25
N ALA A 25 3.76 3.05 16.28
CA ALA A 25 2.92 4.08 15.68
C ALA A 25 3.25 4.22 14.19
N PRO A 26 2.31 3.88 13.30
CA PRO A 26 2.56 4.03 11.86
C PRO A 26 2.80 5.49 11.48
N ARG A 27 3.75 5.70 10.57
CA ARG A 27 4.01 7.03 10.01
C ARG A 27 3.22 7.30 8.74
N PHE A 28 2.76 6.23 8.10
CA PHE A 28 2.00 6.29 6.87
C PHE A 28 0.72 5.50 7.03
N ARG A 29 -0.37 6.05 6.49
CA ARG A 29 -1.61 5.29 6.35
C ARG A 29 -1.47 4.39 5.14
N VAL A 30 -1.87 3.13 5.27
CA VAL A 30 -1.75 2.17 4.17
C VAL A 30 -3.11 1.99 3.54
N LEU A 31 -3.21 2.32 2.26
CA LEU A 31 -4.46 2.26 1.51
C LEU A 31 -4.29 1.32 0.33
N VAL A 32 -5.40 0.76 -0.13
CA VAL A 32 -5.45 -0.11 -1.30
C VAL A 32 -6.52 0.40 -2.25
N HIS A 33 -6.25 0.33 -3.56
CA HIS A 33 -7.26 0.69 -4.54
C HIS A 33 -8.47 -0.24 -4.37
N TYR A 34 -9.68 0.33 -4.42
CA TYR A 34 -10.89 -0.45 -4.13
C TYR A 34 -11.04 -1.69 -5.02
N GLN A 35 -10.57 -1.62 -6.26
CA GLN A 35 -10.61 -2.76 -7.19
C GLN A 35 -9.67 -3.89 -6.77
N LEU A 36 -8.74 -3.62 -5.87
CA LEU A 36 -7.78 -4.61 -5.39
C LEU A 36 -8.11 -5.12 -3.99
N ASP A 37 -9.19 -4.66 -3.39
CA ASP A 37 -9.51 -4.99 -2.00
C ASP A 37 -9.63 -6.50 -1.79
N THR A 38 -10.29 -7.19 -2.71
CA THR A 38 -10.40 -8.65 -2.64
C THR A 38 -9.03 -9.32 -2.72
N ARG A 39 -8.16 -8.83 -3.61
CA ARG A 39 -6.81 -9.37 -3.73
C ARG A 39 -5.98 -9.12 -2.48
N TRP A 40 -6.19 -7.99 -1.82
CA TRP A 40 -5.51 -7.71 -0.55
C TRP A 40 -5.85 -8.77 0.49
N HIS A 41 -7.12 -9.13 0.59
CA HIS A 41 -7.54 -10.19 1.51
C HIS A 41 -7.02 -11.56 1.09
N GLU A 42 -7.03 -11.86 -0.21
CA GLU A 42 -6.52 -13.12 -0.72
C GLU A 42 -5.01 -13.26 -0.52
N LEU A 43 -4.28 -12.16 -0.51
CA LEU A 43 -2.84 -12.19 -0.35
C LEU A 43 -2.46 -12.89 0.96
N ARG A 44 -3.16 -12.58 2.06
CA ARG A 44 -2.90 -13.22 3.33
C ARG A 44 -3.12 -14.74 3.26
N VAL A 45 -4.17 -15.16 2.57
CA VAL A 45 -4.46 -16.58 2.41
C VAL A 45 -3.36 -17.26 1.59
N ARG A 46 -2.85 -16.57 0.59
CA ARG A 46 -1.86 -17.13 -0.34
C ARG A 46 -0.46 -17.24 0.27
N VAL A 47 -0.01 -16.22 0.98
CA VAL A 47 1.37 -16.16 1.48
C VAL A 47 1.48 -16.20 3.01
N GLY A 48 0.37 -16.15 3.71
CA GLY A 48 0.35 -16.20 5.17
C GLY A 48 0.33 -14.82 5.81
N THR A 49 -0.19 -14.78 7.02
CA THR A 49 -0.36 -13.55 7.79
C THR A 49 0.97 -12.84 8.04
N LYS A 50 2.00 -13.60 8.42
CA LYS A 50 3.30 -13.03 8.77
C LYS A 50 3.93 -12.27 7.62
N SER A 51 3.89 -12.84 6.41
CA SER A 51 4.48 -12.19 5.23
C SER A 51 3.77 -10.89 4.89
N VAL A 52 2.45 -10.87 5.01
CA VAL A 52 1.68 -9.64 4.74
C VAL A 52 1.91 -8.61 5.83
N GLN A 53 2.04 -9.03 7.10
CA GLN A 53 2.41 -8.13 8.19
C GLN A 53 3.77 -7.48 7.96
N GLN A 54 4.74 -8.25 7.50
CA GLN A 54 6.07 -7.72 7.22
C GLN A 54 6.03 -6.63 6.14
N PHE A 55 5.25 -6.85 5.09
CA PHE A 55 5.04 -5.85 4.06
C PHE A 55 4.38 -4.60 4.67
N TRP A 56 3.26 -4.80 5.36
CA TRP A 56 2.48 -3.69 5.93
C TRP A 56 3.34 -2.85 6.88
N ASP A 57 4.07 -3.51 7.76
CA ASP A 57 4.91 -2.83 8.75
C ASP A 57 6.03 -2.04 8.08
N HIS A 58 6.63 -2.59 7.04
CA HIS A 58 7.66 -1.89 6.29
C HIS A 58 7.13 -0.61 5.65
N VAL A 59 6.02 -0.69 4.93
CA VAL A 59 5.51 0.48 4.21
C VAL A 59 4.86 1.50 5.15
N ALA A 60 4.39 1.05 6.32
CA ALA A 60 3.83 1.97 7.31
C ALA A 60 4.90 2.83 7.98
N LEU A 61 6.16 2.44 7.91
CA LEU A 61 7.26 3.15 8.54
C LEU A 61 8.24 3.74 7.53
N GLU A 62 8.67 2.96 6.56
CA GLU A 62 9.78 3.32 5.67
C GLU A 62 9.50 2.89 4.22
N PRO A 63 8.42 3.39 3.60
CA PRO A 63 8.06 2.91 2.27
C PRO A 63 9.11 3.23 1.19
N GLY A 64 9.91 4.26 1.39
CA GLY A 64 10.92 4.66 0.43
C GLY A 64 12.25 3.94 0.56
N ARG A 65 12.41 3.11 1.59
CA ARG A 65 13.66 2.35 1.79
C ARG A 65 13.50 0.92 1.30
N PRO A 66 14.60 0.28 0.85
CA PRO A 66 14.56 -1.13 0.55
C PRO A 66 14.17 -1.95 1.78
N ALA A 67 13.37 -2.98 1.59
CA ALA A 67 12.99 -3.87 2.68
C ALA A 67 14.20 -4.68 3.14
N ARG A 68 14.25 -4.96 4.43
CA ARG A 68 15.38 -5.71 5.01
C ARG A 68 15.36 -7.18 4.62
N ILE A 69 14.19 -7.74 4.47
CA ILE A 69 14.01 -9.19 4.27
C ILE A 69 13.63 -9.51 2.85
N ASN A 70 12.80 -8.68 2.25
CA ASN A 70 12.22 -8.95 0.95
C ASN A 70 12.83 -8.06 -0.13
N SER A 71 12.75 -8.51 -1.37
CA SER A 71 13.25 -7.72 -2.50
C SER A 71 12.31 -6.58 -2.82
N THR A 72 12.88 -5.41 -3.04
CA THR A 72 12.15 -4.25 -3.50
C THR A 72 12.88 -3.61 -4.68
N SER A 73 12.14 -3.01 -5.58
CA SER A 73 12.71 -2.27 -6.70
C SER A 73 11.77 -1.18 -7.17
N VAL A 74 12.35 -0.05 -7.61
CA VAL A 74 11.57 1.04 -8.18
C VAL A 74 11.28 0.70 -9.63
N LEU A 75 10.00 0.69 -10.00
CA LEU A 75 9.60 0.39 -11.36
C LEU A 75 9.80 1.58 -12.28
N ARG A 76 9.95 1.30 -13.56
CA ARG A 76 10.10 2.30 -14.61
C ARG A 76 9.01 2.13 -15.66
N GLY A 77 8.84 3.14 -16.52
CA GLY A 77 7.88 3.11 -17.61
C GLY A 77 6.50 3.58 -17.19
N LYS A 78 5.53 3.39 -18.06
CA LYS A 78 4.18 3.94 -17.89
C LYS A 78 3.45 3.37 -16.68
N ARG A 79 3.64 2.09 -16.39
CA ARG A 79 2.98 1.43 -15.27
C ARG A 79 3.45 1.95 -13.92
N ALA A 80 4.61 2.59 -13.89
CA ALA A 80 5.19 3.08 -12.66
C ALA A 80 4.88 4.54 -12.39
N LYS A 81 4.08 5.17 -13.23
CA LYS A 81 3.75 6.59 -13.08
C LYS A 81 3.09 6.88 -11.74
N PRO A 82 3.48 7.99 -11.09
CA PRO A 82 2.77 8.43 -9.90
C PRO A 82 1.27 8.62 -10.17
N VAL A 83 0.45 8.19 -9.22
CA VAL A 83 -1.01 8.32 -9.35
C VAL A 83 -1.47 9.77 -9.24
N ALA A 84 -0.66 10.62 -8.62
CA ALA A 84 -0.93 12.04 -8.48
C ALA A 84 0.37 12.75 -8.13
N THR A 85 0.33 14.08 -8.18
CA THR A 85 1.47 14.91 -7.77
C THR A 85 1.85 14.62 -6.33
N GLY A 86 3.13 14.50 -6.07
CA GLY A 86 3.65 14.25 -4.72
C GLY A 86 3.88 12.78 -4.42
N PHE A 87 3.34 11.87 -5.24
CA PHE A 87 3.57 10.45 -5.04
C PHE A 87 4.87 9.99 -5.69
N SER A 88 5.48 8.99 -5.11
CA SER A 88 6.62 8.31 -5.70
C SER A 88 6.19 7.52 -6.92
N ARG A 89 7.16 7.07 -7.71
CA ARG A 89 6.91 6.03 -8.68
C ARG A 89 6.56 4.72 -7.96
N SER A 90 5.98 3.78 -8.69
CA SER A 90 5.65 2.48 -8.10
C SER A 90 6.91 1.75 -7.65
N ILE A 91 6.82 1.20 -6.46
CA ILE A 91 7.85 0.36 -5.89
C ILE A 91 7.30 -1.06 -5.85
N HIS A 92 8.08 -1.99 -6.35
CA HIS A 92 7.72 -3.39 -6.42
C HIS A 92 8.27 -4.11 -5.21
N TYR A 93 7.40 -4.81 -4.48
CA TYR A 93 7.77 -5.53 -3.27
C TYR A 93 7.40 -7.01 -3.45
N GLU A 94 8.38 -7.89 -3.33
CA GLU A 94 8.12 -9.33 -3.36
C GLU A 94 7.75 -9.78 -1.96
N VAL A 95 6.46 -10.06 -1.75
CA VAL A 95 5.96 -10.43 -0.43
C VAL A 95 6.45 -11.81 -0.03
N SER A 96 6.28 -12.78 -0.94
CA SER A 96 6.75 -14.14 -0.72
C SER A 96 6.60 -14.91 -2.02
N GLY A 97 7.62 -15.65 -2.41
CA GLY A 97 7.56 -16.47 -3.62
C GLY A 97 7.16 -15.64 -4.83
N ALA A 98 6.05 -16.02 -5.46
CA ALA A 98 5.57 -15.35 -6.67
C ALA A 98 4.63 -14.17 -6.38
N ALA A 99 4.24 -13.96 -5.13
CA ALA A 99 3.29 -12.90 -4.79
C ALA A 99 4.00 -11.55 -4.67
N ARG A 100 3.39 -10.53 -5.25
CA ARG A 100 4.00 -9.20 -5.36
C ARG A 100 2.98 -8.10 -5.14
N VAL A 101 3.45 -7.00 -4.54
CA VAL A 101 2.65 -5.82 -4.31
C VAL A 101 3.41 -4.61 -4.84
N ASP A 102 2.75 -3.82 -5.67
CA ASP A 102 3.29 -2.55 -6.13
C ASP A 102 2.61 -1.44 -5.36
N TYR A 103 3.39 -0.50 -4.85
CA TYR A 103 2.86 0.61 -4.07
C TYR A 103 3.58 1.90 -4.40
N GLN A 104 2.93 3.00 -4.05
CA GLN A 104 3.50 4.35 -4.12
C GLN A 104 3.29 5.01 -2.77
N PHE A 105 4.04 6.06 -2.49
CA PHE A 105 3.86 6.78 -1.23
C PHE A 105 4.00 8.27 -1.43
N ASN A 106 3.35 9.01 -0.52
CA ASN A 106 3.42 10.46 -0.46
C ASN A 106 3.52 10.84 1.01
N PRO A 107 4.64 11.41 1.45
CA PRO A 107 4.80 11.75 2.88
C PRO A 107 3.96 12.94 3.32
N ARG A 108 3.40 13.68 2.37
CA ARG A 108 2.63 14.89 2.67
C ARG A 108 1.32 14.92 1.91
N TRP A 109 0.54 13.88 2.06
CA TRP A 109 -0.79 13.85 1.46
C TRP A 109 -1.69 14.84 2.17
N VAL A 110 -2.35 15.71 1.39
CA VAL A 110 -3.29 16.67 1.96
C VAL A 110 -4.65 15.98 2.08
N GLY A 111 -5.13 15.91 3.31
CA GLY A 111 -6.42 15.31 3.59
C GLY A 111 -7.59 16.19 3.15
N THR A 112 -8.79 15.72 3.44
CA THR A 112 -10.01 16.44 3.07
C THR A 112 -10.23 17.70 3.90
N ARG A 113 -9.63 17.74 5.08
CA ARG A 113 -9.72 18.94 5.94
C ARG A 113 -8.54 19.85 5.66
N LYS A 114 -8.83 21.15 5.64
CA LYS A 114 -7.80 22.16 5.48
C LYS A 114 -6.74 22.01 6.56
N GLY A 115 -5.47 21.93 6.17
CA GLY A 115 -4.37 21.78 7.11
C GLY A 115 -4.09 20.36 7.54
N ASP A 116 -4.93 19.40 7.15
CA ASP A 116 -4.73 18.00 7.48
C ASP A 116 -3.72 17.39 6.50
N THR A 117 -2.51 17.12 6.99
CA THR A 117 -1.43 16.55 6.18
C THR A 117 -0.87 15.32 6.87
N TYR A 118 -0.74 14.23 6.15
CA TYR A 118 -0.20 12.98 6.68
C TYR A 118 0.46 12.16 5.58
N GLY A 119 1.29 11.21 6.00
CA GLY A 119 1.90 10.26 5.07
C GLY A 119 0.91 9.21 4.64
N VAL A 120 0.96 8.84 3.37
CA VAL A 120 0.08 7.81 2.83
C VAL A 120 0.86 6.87 1.89
N VAL A 121 0.53 5.59 1.96
CA VAL A 121 0.98 4.57 1.01
C VAL A 121 -0.25 4.07 0.29
N VAL A 122 -0.19 4.00 -1.04
CA VAL A 122 -1.29 3.46 -1.84
C VAL A 122 -0.81 2.22 -2.57
N ILE A 123 -1.54 1.13 -2.41
CA ILE A 123 -1.26 -0.12 -3.12
C ILE A 123 -1.96 -0.04 -4.46
N VAL A 124 -1.18 -0.10 -5.53
CA VAL A 124 -1.67 0.13 -6.90
C VAL A 124 -1.75 -1.14 -7.73
N ASP A 125 -1.12 -2.23 -7.30
CA ASP A 125 -1.24 -3.52 -7.98
C ASP A 125 -0.89 -4.64 -7.01
N ILE A 126 -1.56 -5.77 -7.16
CA ILE A 126 -1.30 -6.98 -6.38
C ILE A 126 -1.32 -8.16 -7.33
N ARG A 127 -0.24 -8.94 -7.32
CA ARG A 127 -0.14 -10.17 -8.11
C ARG A 127 0.03 -11.33 -7.15
N LEU A 128 -0.91 -12.26 -7.20
CA LEU A 128 -0.94 -13.37 -6.26
C LEU A 128 -0.07 -14.56 -6.68
N GLY A 129 0.52 -14.46 -7.87
CA GLY A 129 1.24 -15.56 -8.45
C GLY A 129 0.33 -16.40 -9.33
N SER A 130 0.94 -17.21 -10.18
CA SER A 130 0.21 -17.94 -11.22
C SER A 130 0.12 -19.44 -10.95
N HIS A 131 0.38 -19.85 -9.75
CA HIS A 131 0.40 -21.30 -9.45
C HIS A 131 -0.80 -21.75 -8.68
#